data_774d160e7ecb041880aa912bdd27a9a8
#
_entry.id   774d160e7ecb041880aa912bdd27a9a8
#
_cell.length_a   1.000
_cell.length_b   1.000
_cell.length_c   1.000
_cell.angle_alpha   90.00
_cell.angle_beta   90.00
_cell.angle_gamma   90.00
#
_symmetry.space_group_name_H-M   'P 1'
#
loop_
_entity.id
_entity.type
_entity.pdbx_description
1 polymer ?
#
loop_
_entity_poly.entity_id
_entity_poly.type
_entity_poly.pdbx_seq_one_letter_code
_entity_poly.pdbx_strand_id
1 'polypeptide(L)'
;MNGIRILCDTNSIVYLLDGNRDVARLLDGKQIYLSVITELELFGKQNLSDNEIKIIEVLLDECFVIDINQEIKRIYREIKQNNTIKLPDAIIAATAIYLDIPLLTFDRGFKNISLLKLMVCDW
;
A
#
# COMPACT_ATOMS: atom_id res chain seq x y z
N MET A 1 18.39 8.71 12.66
CA MET A 1 17.66 9.61 11.77
C MET A 1 16.50 8.90 11.12
N ASN A 2 15.36 9.55 11.14
CA ASN A 2 14.17 8.92 10.58
C ASN A 2 14.16 9.04 9.06
N GLY A 3 14.01 7.92 8.39
CA GLY A 3 13.83 7.91 6.96
C GLY A 3 12.45 8.45 6.57
N ILE A 4 12.29 8.72 5.28
CA ILE A 4 11.00 9.09 4.72
C ILE A 4 10.09 7.85 4.81
N ARG A 5 8.87 8.05 5.27
CA ARG A 5 7.85 7.01 5.36
C ARG A 5 6.94 7.07 4.15
N ILE A 6 6.62 5.92 3.60
CA ILE A 6 5.73 5.81 2.45
C ILE A 6 4.87 4.55 2.59
N LEU A 7 3.60 4.68 2.24
CA LEU A 7 2.71 3.52 2.15
C LEU A 7 2.61 3.10 0.69
N CYS A 8 2.73 1.80 0.43
CA CYS A 8 2.61 1.26 -0.92
C CYS A 8 1.27 0.55 -1.07
N ASP A 9 0.61 0.73 -2.21
CA ASP A 9 -0.53 -0.11 -2.54
C ASP A 9 -0.06 -1.50 -2.97
N THR A 10 -1.00 -2.43 -3.13
CA THR A 10 -0.66 -3.81 -3.44
C THR A 10 0.08 -3.95 -4.76
N ASN A 11 -0.34 -3.23 -5.81
CA ASN A 11 0.31 -3.32 -7.11
C ASN A 11 1.75 -2.80 -7.07
N SER A 12 2.03 -1.75 -6.31
CA SER A 12 3.40 -1.24 -6.15
C SER A 12 4.30 -2.30 -5.53
N ILE A 13 3.81 -3.02 -4.54
CA ILE A 13 4.56 -4.11 -3.90
C ILE A 13 4.75 -5.28 -4.87
N VAL A 14 3.75 -5.61 -5.66
CA VAL A 14 3.88 -6.66 -6.67
C VAL A 14 4.97 -6.29 -7.68
N TYR A 15 5.01 -5.04 -8.14
CA TYR A 15 6.10 -4.57 -9.03
C TYR A 15 7.46 -4.71 -8.37
N LEU A 16 7.57 -4.38 -7.09
CA LEU A 16 8.82 -4.53 -6.35
C LEU A 16 9.25 -6.00 -6.29
N LEU A 17 8.32 -6.90 -5.96
CA LEU A 17 8.58 -8.34 -5.90
C LEU A 17 8.95 -8.92 -7.26
N ASP A 18 8.40 -8.37 -8.35
CA ASP A 18 8.71 -8.78 -9.71
C ASP A 18 10.03 -8.21 -10.22
N GLY A 19 10.75 -7.46 -9.40
CA GLY A 19 12.07 -6.94 -9.75
C GLY A 19 12.07 -5.64 -10.51
N ASN A 20 10.98 -4.86 -10.44
CA ASN A 20 10.92 -3.56 -11.10
C ASN A 20 11.94 -2.60 -10.47
N ARG A 21 12.91 -2.17 -11.27
CA ARG A 21 14.03 -1.36 -10.79
C ARG A 21 13.62 0.06 -10.42
N ASP A 22 12.64 0.62 -11.12
CA ASP A 22 12.18 1.99 -10.85
C ASP A 22 11.48 2.04 -9.50
N VAL A 23 10.64 1.05 -9.20
CA VAL A 23 9.99 0.94 -7.89
C VAL A 23 11.03 0.72 -6.80
N ALA A 24 12.00 -0.16 -7.04
CA ALA A 24 13.08 -0.41 -6.08
C ALA A 24 13.85 0.88 -5.75
N ARG A 25 14.14 1.69 -6.75
CA ARG A 25 14.82 2.99 -6.54
C ARG A 25 13.97 3.97 -5.75
N LEU A 26 12.67 4.04 -6.07
CA LEU A 26 11.77 4.93 -5.35
C LEU A 26 11.67 4.58 -3.88
N LEU A 27 11.78 3.31 -3.54
CA LEU A 27 11.62 2.81 -2.17
C LEU A 27 12.95 2.70 -1.42
N ASP A 28 14.06 2.82 -2.10
CA ASP A 28 15.38 2.68 -1.48
C ASP A 28 15.59 3.70 -0.37
N GLY A 29 16.02 3.24 0.78
CA GLY A 29 16.27 4.08 1.94
C GLY A 29 15.02 4.59 2.66
N LYS A 30 13.83 4.21 2.20
CA LYS A 30 12.57 4.65 2.81
C LYS A 30 12.00 3.58 3.73
N GLN A 31 11.23 4.02 4.72
CA GLN A 31 10.45 3.12 5.56
C GLN A 31 9.14 2.81 4.86
N ILE A 32 8.92 1.53 4.56
CA ILE A 32 7.76 1.07 3.81
C ILE A 32 6.67 0.63 4.77
N TYR A 33 5.50 1.23 4.61
CA TYR A 33 4.29 0.88 5.34
C TYR A 33 3.31 0.20 4.39
N LEU A 34 2.60 -0.77 4.90
CA LEU A 34 1.58 -1.53 4.16
C LEU A 34 0.30 -1.60 4.97
N SER A 35 -0.83 -1.57 4.30
CA SER A 35 -2.09 -1.97 4.92
C SER A 35 -2.11 -3.49 5.09
N VAL A 36 -2.79 -3.97 6.13
CA VAL A 36 -3.07 -5.40 6.29
C VAL A 36 -3.80 -5.95 5.06
N ILE A 37 -4.56 -5.11 4.36
CA ILE A 37 -5.21 -5.51 3.09
C ILE A 37 -4.17 -5.99 2.07
N THR A 38 -3.05 -5.28 1.95
CA THR A 38 -1.98 -5.67 1.04
C THR A 38 -1.40 -7.04 1.43
N GLU A 39 -1.15 -7.26 2.71
CA GLU A 39 -0.71 -8.57 3.19
C GLU A 39 -1.68 -9.67 2.78
N LEU A 40 -2.98 -9.46 3.02
CA LEU A 40 -4.00 -10.44 2.69
C LEU A 40 -4.10 -10.69 1.18
N GLU A 41 -3.98 -9.63 0.38
CA GLU A 41 -4.01 -9.76 -1.08
C GLU A 41 -2.79 -10.53 -1.61
N LEU A 42 -1.62 -10.28 -1.06
CA LEU A 42 -0.40 -11.00 -1.47
C LEU A 42 -0.52 -12.49 -1.19
N PHE A 43 -1.02 -12.89 0.00
CA PHE A 43 -1.22 -14.29 0.34
C PHE A 43 -2.49 -14.89 -0.25
N GLY A 44 -3.38 -14.04 -0.75
CA GLY A 44 -4.63 -14.48 -1.36
C GLY A 44 -4.49 -15.00 -2.78
N LYS A 45 -3.32 -14.88 -3.38
CA LYS A 45 -3.07 -15.41 -4.73
C LYS A 45 -3.09 -16.93 -4.70
N GLN A 46 -3.78 -17.53 -5.67
CA GLN A 46 -3.86 -19.00 -5.77
C GLN A 46 -2.53 -19.60 -6.21
N ASN A 47 -2.27 -20.81 -5.76
CA ASN A 47 -1.13 -21.64 -6.18
C ASN A 47 0.23 -21.01 -5.89
N LEU A 48 0.34 -20.30 -4.76
CA LEU A 48 1.65 -19.81 -4.32
C LEU A 48 2.56 -20.98 -4.00
N SER A 49 3.76 -20.96 -4.55
CA SER A 49 4.81 -21.91 -4.19
C SER A 49 5.35 -21.60 -2.78
N ASP A 50 5.99 -22.57 -2.16
CA ASP A 50 6.64 -22.37 -0.87
C ASP A 50 7.68 -21.25 -0.95
N ASN A 51 8.40 -21.16 -2.07
CA ASN A 51 9.38 -20.12 -2.28
C ASN A 51 8.73 -18.73 -2.38
N GLU A 52 7.61 -18.62 -3.10
CA GLU A 52 6.87 -17.36 -3.20
C GLU A 52 6.35 -16.91 -1.84
N ILE A 53 5.80 -17.83 -1.05
CA ILE A 53 5.33 -17.55 0.30
C ILE A 53 6.48 -17.00 1.16
N LYS A 54 7.65 -17.62 1.08
CA LYS A 54 8.81 -17.20 1.84
C LYS A 54 9.29 -15.81 1.43
N ILE A 55 9.29 -15.50 0.15
CA ILE A 55 9.67 -14.19 -0.36
C ILE A 55 8.72 -13.12 0.19
N ILE A 56 7.42 -13.39 0.19
CA ILE A 56 6.42 -12.48 0.74
C ILE A 56 6.65 -12.28 2.25
N GLU A 57 6.88 -13.35 2.99
CA GLU A 57 7.14 -13.27 4.43
C GLU A 57 8.37 -12.42 4.76
N VAL A 58 9.46 -12.59 4.00
CA VAL A 58 10.67 -11.78 4.17
C VAL A 58 10.39 -10.31 3.92
N LEU A 59 9.65 -10.00 2.85
CA LEU A 59 9.27 -8.62 2.56
C LEU A 59 8.45 -8.02 3.71
N LEU A 60 7.45 -8.74 4.19
CA LEU A 60 6.58 -8.25 5.26
C LEU A 60 7.36 -7.99 6.55
N ASP A 61 8.36 -8.80 6.84
CA ASP A 61 9.21 -8.60 8.02
C ASP A 61 10.03 -7.31 7.95
N GLU A 62 10.28 -6.81 6.75
CA GLU A 62 11.00 -5.55 6.52
C GLU A 62 10.10 -4.32 6.46
N CYS A 63 8.79 -4.52 6.47
CA CYS A 63 7.80 -3.46 6.35
C CYS A 63 7.02 -3.29 7.66
N PHE A 64 6.39 -2.13 7.79
CA PHE A 64 5.43 -1.90 8.87
C PHE A 64 4.03 -2.18 8.34
N VAL A 65 3.43 -3.29 8.79
CA VAL A 65 2.07 -3.66 8.39
C VAL A 65 1.08 -3.07 9.39
N ILE A 66 0.15 -2.28 8.90
CA ILE A 66 -0.81 -1.54 9.72
C ILE A 66 -2.17 -2.23 9.65
N ASP A 67 -2.66 -2.65 10.79
CA ASP A 67 -3.98 -3.26 10.90
C ASP A 67 -5.09 -2.21 10.84
N ILE A 68 -6.31 -2.65 10.57
CA ILE A 68 -7.48 -1.78 10.53
C ILE A 68 -7.91 -1.45 11.96
N ASN A 69 -8.02 -0.15 12.24
CA ASN A 69 -8.51 0.34 13.55
C ASN A 69 -9.76 1.19 13.34
N GLN A 70 -10.32 1.70 14.43
CA GLN A 70 -11.57 2.48 14.38
C GLN A 70 -11.41 3.76 13.57
N GLU A 71 -10.27 4.42 13.66
CA GLU A 71 -10.02 5.66 12.91
C GLU A 71 -9.91 5.39 11.41
N ILE A 72 -9.23 4.32 11.02
CA ILE A 72 -9.15 3.91 9.61
C ILE A 72 -10.55 3.59 9.08
N LYS A 73 -11.38 2.91 9.86
CA LYS A 73 -12.77 2.63 9.47
C LYS A 73 -13.57 3.90 9.25
N ARG A 74 -13.38 4.90 10.12
CA ARG A 74 -14.06 6.19 9.99
C ARG A 74 -13.66 6.89 8.70
N ILE A 75 -12.36 6.95 8.44
CA ILE A 75 -11.84 7.57 7.21
C ILE A 75 -12.31 6.81 5.98
N TYR A 76 -12.30 5.47 6.04
CA TYR A 76 -12.83 4.62 4.98
C TYR A 76 -14.27 5.00 4.62
N ARG A 77 -15.13 5.18 5.62
CA ARG A 77 -16.53 5.54 5.37
C ARG A 77 -16.65 6.88 4.66
N GLU A 78 -15.86 7.87 5.05
CA GLU A 78 -15.86 9.17 4.37
C GLU A 78 -15.40 9.05 2.91
N ILE A 79 -14.37 8.26 2.66
CA ILE A 79 -13.88 8.01 1.29
C ILE A 79 -14.99 7.38 0.45
N LYS A 80 -15.67 6.36 0.96
CA LYS A 80 -16.70 5.64 0.22
C LYS A 80 -17.94 6.51 -0.04
N GLN A 81 -18.23 7.47 0.82
CA GLN A 81 -19.36 8.38 0.62
C GLN A 81 -19.12 9.36 -0.54
N ASN A 82 -17.87 9.70 -0.80
CA ASN A 82 -17.51 10.76 -1.73
C ASN A 82 -16.80 10.28 -3.00
N ASN A 83 -16.51 8.99 -3.11
CA ASN A 83 -15.73 8.46 -4.22
C ASN A 83 -16.24 7.09 -4.66
N THR A 84 -16.08 6.81 -5.96
CA THR A 84 -16.29 5.48 -6.51
C THR A 84 -14.95 4.75 -6.49
N ILE A 85 -14.74 3.93 -5.48
CA ILE A 85 -13.49 3.21 -5.27
C ILE A 85 -13.80 1.86 -4.63
N LYS A 86 -13.03 0.84 -4.97
CA LYS A 86 -13.21 -0.51 -4.43
C LYS A 86 -12.81 -0.56 -2.95
N LEU A 87 -13.43 -1.47 -2.22
CA LEU A 87 -13.19 -1.63 -0.78
C LEU A 87 -11.70 -1.75 -0.42
N PRO A 88 -10.91 -2.64 -1.07
CA PRO A 88 -9.50 -2.76 -0.68
C PRO A 88 -8.73 -1.45 -0.87
N ASP A 89 -8.93 -0.78 -1.99
CA ASP A 89 -8.24 0.48 -2.28
C ASP A 89 -8.67 1.59 -1.33
N ALA A 90 -9.94 1.62 -0.96
CA ALA A 90 -10.44 2.60 0.01
C ALA A 90 -9.80 2.40 1.38
N ILE A 91 -9.56 1.18 1.81
CA ILE A 91 -8.87 0.88 3.08
C ILE A 91 -7.40 1.29 3.00
N ILE A 92 -6.74 1.02 1.86
CA ILE A 92 -5.36 1.44 1.65
C ILE A 92 -5.25 2.97 1.72
N ALA A 93 -6.13 3.69 1.03
CA ALA A 93 -6.15 5.15 1.07
C ALA A 93 -6.42 5.66 2.50
N ALA A 94 -7.37 5.06 3.20
CA ALA A 94 -7.69 5.45 4.58
C ALA A 94 -6.48 5.25 5.50
N THR A 95 -5.71 4.19 5.29
CA THR A 95 -4.51 3.92 6.08
C THR A 95 -3.44 5.00 5.86
N ALA A 96 -3.22 5.40 4.60
CA ALA A 96 -2.26 6.46 4.29
C ALA A 96 -2.68 7.80 4.92
N ILE A 97 -3.95 8.12 4.86
CA ILE A 97 -4.49 9.35 5.49
C ILE A 97 -4.32 9.29 7.00
N TYR A 98 -4.66 8.15 7.62
CA TYR A 98 -4.51 7.94 9.06
C TYR A 98 -3.06 8.16 9.51
N LEU A 99 -2.10 7.64 8.76
CA LEU A 99 -0.68 7.77 9.09
C LEU A 99 -0.11 9.12 8.67
N ASP A 100 -0.84 9.88 7.86
CA ASP A 100 -0.38 11.14 7.28
C ASP A 100 0.92 10.98 6.50
N ILE A 101 1.00 9.93 5.69
CA ILE A 101 2.15 9.66 4.83
C ILE A 101 1.69 9.50 3.38
N PRO A 102 2.58 9.73 2.39
CA PRO A 102 2.18 9.58 1.00
C PRO A 102 1.95 8.13 0.63
N LEU A 103 1.05 7.93 -0.33
CA LEU A 103 0.76 6.64 -0.94
C LEU A 103 1.49 6.54 -2.29
N LEU A 104 2.33 5.52 -2.44
CA LEU A 104 2.90 5.17 -3.74
C LEU A 104 1.91 4.27 -4.46
N THR A 105 1.46 4.73 -5.61
CA THR A 105 0.52 3.99 -6.44
C THR A 105 0.75 4.28 -7.92
N PHE A 106 0.37 3.33 -8.76
CA PHE A 106 0.33 3.51 -10.21
C PHE A 106 -1.10 3.59 -10.71
N ASP A 107 -2.07 3.52 -9.80
CA ASP A 107 -3.49 3.53 -10.12
C ASP A 107 -4.06 4.94 -9.95
N ARG A 108 -4.54 5.51 -11.05
CA ARG A 108 -5.14 6.85 -11.05
C ARG A 108 -6.48 6.91 -10.31
N GLY A 109 -7.05 5.76 -9.96
CA GLY A 109 -8.28 5.69 -9.18
C GLY A 109 -8.19 6.35 -7.81
N PHE A 110 -6.98 6.56 -7.29
CA PHE A 110 -6.77 7.25 -6.02
C PHE A 110 -6.75 8.78 -6.16
N LYS A 111 -6.76 9.32 -7.37
CA LYS A 111 -6.41 10.72 -7.66
C LYS A 111 -7.31 11.75 -6.99
N ASN A 112 -8.58 11.48 -6.83
CA ASN A 112 -9.55 12.45 -6.36
C ASN A 112 -9.94 12.31 -4.90
N ILE A 113 -9.18 11.56 -4.12
CA ILE A 113 -9.47 11.36 -2.70
C ILE A 113 -8.90 12.52 -1.89
N SER A 114 -9.79 13.25 -1.20
CA SER A 114 -9.39 14.37 -0.33
C SER A 114 -8.43 13.91 0.74
N LEU A 115 -7.46 14.75 1.07
CA LEU A 115 -6.45 14.55 2.11
C LEU A 115 -5.43 13.47 1.81
N LEU A 116 -5.58 12.73 0.73
CA LEU A 116 -4.62 11.71 0.33
C LEU A 116 -3.44 12.35 -0.41
N LYS A 117 -2.25 12.14 0.09
CA LYS A 117 -1.00 12.55 -0.57
C LYS A 117 -0.56 11.42 -1.48
N LEU A 118 -0.36 11.72 -2.74
CA LEU A 118 -0.01 10.71 -3.73
C LEU A 118 1.41 10.86 -4.22
N MET A 119 2.09 9.74 -4.36
CA MET A 119 3.27 9.59 -5.19
C MET A 119 2.87 8.67 -6.34
N VAL A 120 2.59 9.23 -7.50
CA VAL A 120 2.15 8.49 -8.68
C VAL A 120 3.29 8.45 -9.68
N CYS A 121 3.57 7.26 -10.18
CA CYS A 121 4.57 7.10 -11.24
C CYS A 121 3.86 6.94 -12.57
N ASP A 122 4.20 7.81 -13.52
CA ASP A 122 3.76 7.69 -14.90
C ASP A 122 4.73 6.80 -15.65
N TRP A 123 4.19 5.82 -16.33
CA TRP A 123 4.96 4.93 -17.18
C TRP A 123 4.87 5.36 -18.63
#